data_89eeb51405a5204489464375fd499420
#
_entry.id   89eeb51405a5204489464375fd499420
#
_cell.length_a   1.000
_cell.length_b   1.000
_cell.length_c   1.000
_cell.angle_alpha   90.00
_cell.angle_beta   90.00
_cell.angle_gamma   90.00
#
_symmetry.space_group_name_H-M   'P 1'
#
loop_
_entity.id
_entity.type
_entity.pdbx_description
1 polymer ?
#
loop_
_entity_poly.entity_id
_entity_poly.type
_entity_poly.pdbx_seq_one_letter_code
_entity_poly.pdbx_strand_id
1 'polypeptide(L)'
;MTSHPNQSPALTSYFSRLERRQGVSKPRAFVASAEGAALCSWGDTTLPLALGGVTRFFTLAMVLREVDRGALTLETPVADILSPHHIAGLCVVGGVDHSNSITIGHLLSHRSGIADYFSPPHKRVNTLRDQILRSDRSWSVEQALEIARHYPGAFIPGTARHVNFSRTNYLLLGEVLTKSTGMSFDALVDLRIISPLGLKRTYVFTRDYYDRYFSLAPVTNGATPLHIPQALASFGADGALISSAADTVAFLRGFWNGALCDKSWLETITAHPLRSSTAPPLSVGVMIAPLPGTSTGLGAQADPTGIAAGINIQTGVCAMVSTHRVGTLQGAMKDLVALMAIV
;
A
#
# COMPACT_ATOMS: atom_id res chain seq x y z
N MET A 1 9.86 19.75 -22.82
CA MET A 1 10.86 18.74 -22.41
C MET A 1 11.71 19.40 -21.34
N THR A 2 11.45 19.09 -20.08
CA THR A 2 12.30 19.55 -18.97
C THR A 2 13.55 18.66 -18.98
N SER A 3 14.64 19.15 -19.53
CA SER A 3 15.95 18.50 -19.45
C SER A 3 16.39 18.50 -17.99
N HIS A 4 16.51 17.32 -17.40
CA HIS A 4 17.14 17.15 -16.07
C HIS A 4 18.65 17.03 -16.31
N PRO A 5 19.47 18.08 -16.05
CA PRO A 5 20.91 18.01 -16.20
C PRO A 5 21.45 17.02 -15.17
N ASN A 6 22.23 16.01 -15.58
CA ASN A 6 22.90 14.96 -14.82
C ASN A 6 22.18 13.59 -14.69
N GLN A 7 21.25 13.24 -15.57
CA GLN A 7 20.72 11.86 -15.56
C GLN A 7 21.51 10.95 -16.50
N SER A 8 21.75 9.71 -16.05
CA SER A 8 22.42 8.71 -16.89
C SER A 8 21.63 8.40 -18.17
N PRO A 9 22.28 8.03 -19.29
CA PRO A 9 21.58 7.60 -20.51
C PRO A 9 20.60 6.44 -20.26
N ALA A 10 20.87 5.57 -19.27
CA ALA A 10 20.01 4.46 -18.89
C ALA A 10 18.70 4.96 -18.27
N LEU A 11 18.73 5.96 -17.37
CA LEU A 11 17.54 6.58 -16.81
C LEU A 11 16.70 7.29 -17.87
N THR A 12 17.33 8.06 -18.74
CA THR A 12 16.65 8.72 -19.87
C THR A 12 15.93 7.69 -20.77
N SER A 13 16.60 6.59 -21.11
CA SER A 13 16.02 5.51 -21.90
C SER A 13 14.84 4.83 -21.17
N TYR A 14 14.96 4.60 -19.86
CA TYR A 14 13.90 4.03 -19.03
C TYR A 14 12.64 4.90 -19.05
N PHE A 15 12.74 6.20 -18.76
CA PHE A 15 11.59 7.09 -18.74
C PHE A 15 10.99 7.32 -20.12
N SER A 16 11.81 7.42 -21.17
CA SER A 16 11.32 7.49 -22.55
C SER A 16 10.50 6.25 -22.96
N ARG A 17 10.82 5.06 -22.43
CA ARG A 17 9.99 3.86 -22.62
C ARG A 17 8.67 3.94 -21.85
N LEU A 18 8.68 4.46 -20.62
CA LEU A 18 7.45 4.66 -19.86
C LEU A 18 6.50 5.63 -20.55
N GLU A 19 7.00 6.76 -21.04
CA GLU A 19 6.21 7.80 -21.71
C GLU A 19 5.59 7.33 -23.04
N ARG A 20 6.25 6.38 -23.73
CA ARG A 20 5.70 5.78 -24.96
C ARG A 20 4.60 4.75 -24.70
N ARG A 21 4.36 4.31 -23.47
CA ARG A 21 3.25 3.39 -23.18
C ARG A 21 1.92 4.12 -23.32
N GLN A 22 0.98 3.51 -24.03
CA GLN A 22 -0.36 4.08 -24.21
C GLN A 22 -1.03 4.41 -22.85
N GLY A 23 -1.53 5.61 -22.71
CA GLY A 23 -2.23 6.08 -21.51
C GLY A 23 -1.31 6.49 -20.34
N VAL A 24 0.01 6.36 -20.48
CA VAL A 24 0.95 6.94 -19.52
C VAL A 24 1.13 8.43 -19.85
N SER A 25 0.87 9.28 -18.88
CA SER A 25 1.06 10.72 -19.01
C SER A 25 1.95 11.22 -17.88
N LYS A 26 3.10 11.82 -18.25
CA LYS A 26 4.04 12.45 -17.32
C LYS A 26 4.39 11.54 -16.13
N PRO A 27 5.13 10.44 -16.35
CA PRO A 27 5.58 9.59 -15.25
C PRO A 27 6.39 10.41 -14.25
N ARG A 28 6.32 10.01 -12.98
CA ARG A 28 7.06 10.66 -11.89
C ARG A 28 7.85 9.60 -11.15
N ALA A 29 9.06 9.97 -10.76
CA ALA A 29 9.86 9.13 -9.90
C ALA A 29 10.79 9.96 -9.03
N PHE A 30 11.04 9.46 -7.83
CA PHE A 30 12.08 9.99 -6.96
C PHE A 30 12.83 8.82 -6.32
N VAL A 31 14.15 8.90 -6.30
CA VAL A 31 15.03 7.93 -5.67
C VAL A 31 16.03 8.67 -4.82
N ALA A 32 16.22 8.20 -3.60
CA ALA A 32 17.22 8.75 -2.68
C ALA A 32 18.01 7.64 -1.97
N SER A 33 19.26 7.94 -1.62
CA SER A 33 20.09 7.09 -0.76
C SER A 33 19.51 7.02 0.67
N ALA A 34 20.00 6.11 1.48
CA ALA A 34 19.65 6.02 2.90
C ALA A 34 19.91 7.34 3.66
N GLU A 35 20.97 8.07 3.32
CA GLU A 35 21.35 9.37 3.91
C GLU A 35 20.52 10.54 3.36
N GLY A 36 19.84 10.36 2.21
CA GLY A 36 18.94 11.35 1.62
C GLY A 36 19.47 12.07 0.39
N ALA A 37 20.62 11.68 -0.14
CA ALA A 37 21.08 12.22 -1.41
C ALA A 37 20.11 11.80 -2.54
N ALA A 38 19.63 12.75 -3.33
CA ALA A 38 18.80 12.47 -4.48
C ALA A 38 19.63 11.76 -5.58
N LEU A 39 19.26 10.54 -5.92
CA LEU A 39 19.88 9.72 -6.95
C LEU A 39 19.16 9.85 -8.30
N CYS A 40 17.83 10.04 -8.25
CA CYS A 40 17.01 10.27 -9.43
C CYS A 40 15.81 11.15 -9.08
N SER A 41 15.48 12.10 -9.98
CA SER A 41 14.27 12.90 -9.91
C SER A 41 13.70 13.03 -11.33
N TRP A 42 12.47 12.59 -11.57
CA TRP A 42 11.81 12.64 -12.87
C TRP A 42 10.39 13.16 -12.75
N GLY A 43 10.04 14.10 -13.61
CA GLY A 43 8.75 14.79 -13.58
C GLY A 43 8.60 15.69 -12.36
N ASP A 44 7.38 16.14 -12.09
CA ASP A 44 7.07 16.90 -10.88
C ASP A 44 6.93 15.98 -9.67
N THR A 45 8.01 15.87 -8.89
CA THR A 45 8.09 15.01 -7.71
C THR A 45 7.39 15.58 -6.49
N THR A 46 6.89 16.81 -6.57
CA THR A 46 6.18 17.52 -5.49
C THR A 46 4.66 17.51 -5.67
N LEU A 47 4.16 17.19 -6.88
CA LEU A 47 2.72 17.12 -7.15
C LEU A 47 2.08 15.98 -6.36
N PRO A 48 1.04 16.26 -5.55
CA PRO A 48 0.32 15.22 -4.80
C PRO A 48 -0.38 14.22 -5.72
N LEU A 49 -0.40 12.97 -5.30
CA LEU A 49 -1.03 11.86 -6.00
C LEU A 49 -1.62 10.85 -5.00
N ALA A 50 -2.65 10.13 -5.42
CA ALA A 50 -3.23 9.07 -4.61
C ALA A 50 -2.29 7.86 -4.59
N LEU A 51 -1.86 7.46 -3.39
CA LEU A 51 -0.91 6.36 -3.21
C LEU A 51 -1.52 4.96 -3.42
N GLY A 52 -2.86 4.83 -3.34
CA GLY A 52 -3.50 3.53 -3.41
C GLY A 52 -2.84 2.53 -2.46
N GLY A 53 -2.49 1.36 -2.94
CA GLY A 53 -1.89 0.30 -2.13
C GLY A 53 -0.56 0.63 -1.44
N VAL A 54 0.15 1.68 -1.84
CA VAL A 54 1.35 2.15 -1.12
C VAL A 54 0.99 2.70 0.27
N THR A 55 -0.26 3.12 0.50
CA THR A 55 -0.81 3.48 1.82
C THR A 55 -0.50 2.41 2.88
N ARG A 56 -0.48 1.14 2.50
CA ARG A 56 -0.23 0.01 3.41
C ARG A 56 1.13 0.06 4.11
N PHE A 57 2.12 0.71 3.53
CA PHE A 57 3.38 0.97 4.24
C PHE A 57 3.19 1.89 5.45
N PHE A 58 2.36 2.92 5.32
CA PHE A 58 2.05 3.82 6.43
C PHE A 58 1.28 3.10 7.52
N THR A 59 0.29 2.29 7.14
CA THR A 59 -0.46 1.45 8.08
C THR A 59 0.45 0.45 8.79
N LEU A 60 1.36 -0.21 8.06
CA LEU A 60 2.39 -1.09 8.65
C LEU A 60 3.23 -0.34 9.69
N ALA A 61 3.78 0.83 9.34
CA ALA A 61 4.62 1.61 10.26
C ALA A 61 3.87 1.99 11.56
N MET A 62 2.59 2.33 11.46
CA MET A 62 1.77 2.64 12.64
C MET A 62 1.51 1.41 13.50
N VAL A 63 1.19 0.26 12.91
CA VAL A 63 1.00 -1.00 13.65
C VAL A 63 2.28 -1.40 14.37
N LEU A 64 3.42 -1.40 13.68
CA LEU A 64 4.71 -1.74 14.28
C LEU A 64 5.08 -0.79 15.42
N ARG A 65 4.78 0.50 15.28
CA ARG A 65 4.98 1.47 16.35
C ARG A 65 4.13 1.16 17.59
N GLU A 66 2.89 0.73 17.44
CA GLU A 66 2.06 0.33 18.58
C GLU A 66 2.55 -1.00 19.20
N VAL A 67 3.18 -1.88 18.40
CA VAL A 67 3.88 -3.06 18.91
C VAL A 67 5.11 -2.67 19.73
N ASP A 68 5.94 -1.76 19.23
CA ASP A 68 7.14 -1.26 19.95
C ASP A 68 6.77 -0.59 21.29
N ARG A 69 5.58 -0.01 21.38
CA ARG A 69 5.07 0.59 22.62
C ARG A 69 4.47 -0.42 23.59
N GLY A 70 4.39 -1.68 23.19
CA GLY A 70 3.74 -2.74 23.98
C GLY A 70 2.21 -2.66 24.03
N ALA A 71 1.58 -1.82 23.21
CA ALA A 71 0.12 -1.72 23.13
C ALA A 71 -0.50 -2.87 22.32
N LEU A 72 0.25 -3.43 21.38
CA LEU A 72 -0.14 -4.55 20.52
C LEU A 72 1.00 -5.58 20.48
N THR A 73 0.67 -6.80 20.02
CA THR A 73 1.66 -7.79 19.56
C THR A 73 1.20 -8.34 18.20
N LEU A 74 2.07 -8.99 17.45
CA LEU A 74 1.68 -9.66 16.20
C LEU A 74 0.71 -10.82 16.45
N GLU A 75 0.77 -11.42 17.63
CA GLU A 75 -0.07 -12.52 18.09
C GLU A 75 -1.41 -12.05 18.68
N THR A 76 -1.58 -10.75 18.96
CA THR A 76 -2.83 -10.20 19.50
C THR A 76 -3.99 -10.57 18.59
N PRO A 77 -5.03 -11.30 19.10
CA PRO A 77 -6.23 -11.57 18.35
C PRO A 77 -6.98 -10.27 18.04
N VAL A 78 -7.42 -10.13 16.80
CA VAL A 78 -8.18 -8.93 16.38
C VAL A 78 -9.51 -8.84 17.14
N ALA A 79 -10.08 -9.99 17.52
CA ALA A 79 -11.30 -10.11 18.31
C ALA A 79 -11.19 -9.55 19.74
N ASP A 80 -9.97 -9.37 20.27
CA ASP A 80 -9.76 -8.74 21.59
C ASP A 80 -9.90 -7.21 21.52
N ILE A 81 -9.85 -6.64 20.31
CA ILE A 81 -9.85 -5.19 20.08
C ILE A 81 -11.15 -4.75 19.39
N LEU A 82 -11.55 -5.47 18.33
CA LEU A 82 -12.72 -5.13 17.53
C LEU A 82 -13.96 -5.90 18.01
N SER A 83 -15.11 -5.27 17.88
CA SER A 83 -16.38 -5.90 18.27
C SER A 83 -16.69 -7.13 17.40
N PRO A 84 -17.50 -8.09 17.89
CA PRO A 84 -17.97 -9.22 17.09
C PRO A 84 -18.63 -8.81 15.77
N HIS A 85 -19.32 -7.65 15.75
CA HIS A 85 -19.91 -7.10 14.54
C HIS A 85 -18.91 -6.87 13.42
N HIS A 86 -17.67 -6.47 13.72
CA HIS A 86 -16.62 -6.28 12.72
C HIS A 86 -15.97 -7.61 12.29
N ILE A 87 -15.94 -8.62 13.15
CA ILE A 87 -15.10 -9.81 12.98
C ILE A 87 -15.88 -11.04 12.51
N ALA A 88 -17.05 -11.32 13.11
CA ALA A 88 -17.77 -12.56 12.89
C ALA A 88 -18.08 -12.81 11.40
N GLY A 89 -17.87 -14.04 10.96
CA GLY A 89 -18.19 -14.50 9.60
C GLY A 89 -17.19 -14.07 8.52
N LEU A 90 -16.07 -13.38 8.86
CA LEU A 90 -15.08 -12.95 7.86
C LEU A 90 -14.21 -14.08 7.34
N CYS A 91 -14.03 -15.17 8.10
CA CYS A 91 -13.23 -16.33 7.70
C CYS A 91 -13.95 -17.63 8.02
N VAL A 92 -14.95 -17.98 7.22
CA VAL A 92 -15.68 -19.25 7.34
C VAL A 92 -15.07 -20.29 6.39
N VAL A 93 -14.49 -21.35 6.95
CA VAL A 93 -13.85 -22.45 6.21
C VAL A 93 -14.54 -23.76 6.57
N GLY A 94 -15.06 -24.50 5.58
CA GLY A 94 -15.76 -25.75 5.83
C GLY A 94 -16.99 -25.63 6.72
N GLY A 95 -17.66 -24.46 6.74
CA GLY A 95 -18.82 -24.20 7.59
C GLY A 95 -18.47 -23.76 9.03
N VAL A 96 -17.19 -23.68 9.39
CA VAL A 96 -16.72 -23.24 10.71
C VAL A 96 -16.18 -21.82 10.61
N ASP A 97 -16.62 -20.94 11.50
CA ASP A 97 -16.13 -19.56 11.60
C ASP A 97 -14.82 -19.51 12.40
N HIS A 98 -13.73 -19.18 11.72
CA HIS A 98 -12.38 -19.02 12.29
C HIS A 98 -11.99 -17.56 12.51
N SER A 99 -12.92 -16.62 12.37
CA SER A 99 -12.63 -15.17 12.42
C SER A 99 -11.99 -14.74 13.73
N ASN A 100 -12.36 -15.34 14.88
CA ASN A 100 -11.81 -15.03 16.18
C ASN A 100 -10.34 -15.44 16.38
N SER A 101 -9.81 -16.32 15.53
CA SER A 101 -8.40 -16.74 15.57
C SER A 101 -7.48 -15.85 14.71
N ILE A 102 -8.02 -14.82 14.06
CA ILE A 102 -7.23 -13.89 13.25
C ILE A 102 -6.42 -12.98 14.15
N THR A 103 -5.12 -12.89 13.92
CA THR A 103 -4.21 -12.01 14.67
C THR A 103 -3.76 -10.81 13.82
N ILE A 104 -3.15 -9.81 14.46
CA ILE A 104 -2.52 -8.65 13.80
C ILE A 104 -1.50 -9.13 12.75
N GLY A 105 -0.65 -10.10 13.10
CA GLY A 105 0.34 -10.68 12.19
C GLY A 105 -0.30 -11.38 10.98
N HIS A 106 -1.45 -12.04 11.16
CA HIS A 106 -2.21 -12.63 10.07
C HIS A 106 -2.74 -11.59 9.09
N LEU A 107 -3.21 -10.44 9.58
CA LEU A 107 -3.66 -9.33 8.73
C LEU A 107 -2.49 -8.70 7.95
N LEU A 108 -1.39 -8.35 8.65
CA LEU A 108 -0.21 -7.76 8.02
C LEU A 108 0.37 -8.63 6.92
N SER A 109 0.44 -9.94 7.14
CA SER A 109 1.05 -10.90 6.21
C SER A 109 0.09 -11.51 5.19
N HIS A 110 -1.17 -11.06 5.13
CA HIS A 110 -2.22 -11.64 4.29
C HIS A 110 -2.44 -13.16 4.51
N ARG A 111 -2.29 -13.60 5.76
CA ARG A 111 -2.51 -14.98 6.20
C ARG A 111 -3.80 -15.17 7.01
N SER A 112 -4.68 -14.19 6.98
CA SER A 112 -5.98 -14.23 7.66
C SER A 112 -6.99 -15.17 7.00
N GLY A 113 -6.81 -15.47 5.70
CA GLY A 113 -7.80 -16.22 4.90
C GLY A 113 -9.02 -15.37 4.48
N ILE A 114 -9.16 -14.12 4.91
CA ILE A 114 -10.30 -13.25 4.60
C ILE A 114 -10.35 -12.91 3.11
N ALA A 115 -11.54 -12.93 2.52
CA ALA A 115 -11.77 -12.50 1.15
C ALA A 115 -11.54 -10.99 0.95
N ASP A 116 -11.09 -10.62 -0.25
CA ASP A 116 -10.92 -9.21 -0.63
C ASP A 116 -12.28 -8.57 -0.94
N TYR A 117 -12.65 -7.53 -0.17
CA TYR A 117 -13.91 -6.81 -0.37
C TYR A 117 -13.96 -6.07 -1.71
N PHE A 118 -12.81 -5.62 -2.23
CA PHE A 118 -12.73 -4.78 -3.42
C PHE A 118 -12.73 -5.57 -4.73
N SER A 119 -12.03 -6.70 -4.75
CA SER A 119 -11.91 -7.59 -5.91
C SER A 119 -11.92 -9.05 -5.47
N PRO A 120 -13.07 -9.57 -4.99
CA PRO A 120 -13.18 -10.94 -4.50
C PRO A 120 -12.91 -11.98 -5.59
N PRO A 121 -12.55 -13.23 -5.23
CA PRO A 121 -11.97 -14.22 -6.16
C PRO A 121 -12.92 -14.74 -7.23
N HIS A 122 -14.22 -14.57 -7.09
CA HIS A 122 -15.21 -15.09 -8.03
C HIS A 122 -15.70 -14.03 -9.01
N LYS A 123 -15.27 -14.14 -10.27
CA LYS A 123 -15.49 -13.18 -11.38
C LYS A 123 -16.95 -13.00 -11.85
N ARG A 124 -17.94 -13.52 -11.17
CA ARG A 124 -19.35 -13.46 -11.64
C ARG A 124 -20.13 -12.25 -11.14
N VAL A 125 -19.54 -11.38 -10.36
CA VAL A 125 -20.22 -10.27 -9.74
C VAL A 125 -19.57 -8.97 -10.17
N ASN A 126 -20.37 -7.92 -10.36
CA ASN A 126 -19.95 -6.56 -10.55
C ASN A 126 -19.25 -6.05 -9.26
N THR A 127 -17.92 -6.24 -9.19
CA THR A 127 -17.12 -5.94 -8.00
C THR A 127 -17.08 -4.44 -7.71
N LEU A 128 -16.72 -4.03 -6.49
CA LEU A 128 -16.50 -2.61 -6.20
C LEU A 128 -15.49 -1.99 -7.16
N ARG A 129 -14.44 -2.73 -7.53
CA ARG A 129 -13.47 -2.31 -8.54
C ARG A 129 -14.15 -2.01 -9.88
N ASP A 130 -15.00 -2.91 -10.36
CA ASP A 130 -15.69 -2.72 -11.64
C ASP A 130 -16.67 -1.55 -11.59
N GLN A 131 -17.29 -1.33 -10.44
CA GLN A 131 -18.24 -0.24 -10.23
C GLN A 131 -17.54 1.12 -10.26
N ILE A 132 -16.44 1.30 -9.51
CA ILE A 132 -15.73 2.59 -9.48
C ILE A 132 -15.08 2.96 -10.81
N LEU A 133 -14.74 1.98 -11.65
CA LEU A 133 -14.24 2.25 -13.02
C LEU A 133 -15.34 2.82 -13.95
N ARG A 134 -16.62 2.71 -13.57
CA ARG A 134 -17.78 3.24 -14.33
C ARG A 134 -18.34 4.51 -13.70
N SER A 135 -18.40 4.56 -12.38
CA SER A 135 -18.99 5.67 -11.63
C SER A 135 -18.41 5.72 -10.23
N ASP A 136 -18.12 6.93 -9.77
CA ASP A 136 -17.67 7.15 -8.39
C ASP A 136 -18.75 6.77 -7.39
N ARG A 137 -18.35 6.16 -6.28
CA ARG A 137 -19.22 5.81 -5.16
C ARG A 137 -18.45 5.66 -3.87
N SER A 138 -19.10 5.97 -2.76
CA SER A 138 -18.59 5.70 -1.41
C SER A 138 -19.07 4.34 -0.90
N TRP A 139 -18.36 3.83 0.09
CA TRP A 139 -18.77 2.73 0.96
C TRP A 139 -18.25 2.95 2.37
N SER A 140 -18.93 2.37 3.36
CA SER A 140 -18.45 2.34 4.74
C SER A 140 -17.61 1.09 5.01
N VAL A 141 -16.94 1.08 6.16
CA VAL A 141 -16.21 -0.11 6.65
C VAL A 141 -17.15 -1.30 6.73
N GLU A 142 -18.35 -1.14 7.30
CA GLU A 142 -19.35 -2.20 7.46
C GLU A 142 -19.77 -2.77 6.10
N GLN A 143 -20.00 -1.92 5.10
CA GLN A 143 -20.35 -2.36 3.74
C GLN A 143 -19.23 -3.15 3.09
N ALA A 144 -17.95 -2.75 3.31
CA ALA A 144 -16.81 -3.50 2.82
C ALA A 144 -16.67 -4.86 3.51
N LEU A 145 -16.86 -4.92 4.83
CA LEU A 145 -16.84 -6.16 5.60
C LEU A 145 -17.99 -7.08 5.21
N GLU A 146 -19.18 -6.53 4.97
CA GLU A 146 -20.34 -7.30 4.49
C GLU A 146 -20.06 -7.95 3.13
N ILE A 147 -19.42 -7.23 2.20
CA ILE A 147 -19.00 -7.82 0.93
C ILE A 147 -18.01 -8.98 1.17
N ALA A 148 -17.04 -8.81 2.06
CA ALA A 148 -16.08 -9.87 2.37
C ALA A 148 -16.74 -11.13 2.96
N ARG A 149 -17.75 -10.98 3.83
CA ARG A 149 -18.52 -12.07 4.44
C ARG A 149 -19.30 -12.95 3.44
N HIS A 150 -19.65 -12.40 2.28
CA HIS A 150 -20.34 -13.18 1.24
C HIS A 150 -19.45 -14.26 0.59
N TYR A 151 -18.16 -14.29 0.90
CA TYR A 151 -17.21 -15.25 0.35
C TYR A 151 -16.62 -16.13 1.43
N PRO A 152 -16.41 -17.41 1.15
CA PRO A 152 -15.76 -18.30 2.10
C PRO A 152 -14.32 -17.85 2.36
N GLY A 153 -13.81 -18.15 3.54
CA GLY A 153 -12.40 -18.01 3.84
C GLY A 153 -11.54 -18.91 2.93
N ALA A 154 -10.41 -18.38 2.49
CA ALA A 154 -9.50 -19.13 1.60
C ALA A 154 -8.80 -20.28 2.33
N PHE A 155 -8.58 -20.15 3.62
CA PHE A 155 -7.96 -21.15 4.52
C PHE A 155 -8.12 -20.68 5.98
N ILE A 156 -7.89 -21.62 6.91
CA ILE A 156 -7.86 -21.31 8.35
C ILE A 156 -6.68 -20.35 8.64
N PRO A 157 -6.87 -19.27 9.40
CA PRO A 157 -5.85 -18.27 9.68
C PRO A 157 -4.51 -18.88 10.10
N GLY A 158 -3.43 -18.45 9.47
CA GLY A 158 -2.07 -18.85 9.78
C GLY A 158 -1.63 -20.23 9.24
N THR A 159 -2.54 -21.10 8.77
CA THR A 159 -2.22 -22.51 8.40
C THR A 159 -1.63 -22.68 7.01
N ALA A 160 -1.96 -21.81 6.06
CA ALA A 160 -1.52 -21.96 4.68
C ALA A 160 -0.03 -21.61 4.51
N ARG A 161 0.61 -22.33 3.56
CA ARG A 161 1.99 -22.04 3.09
C ARG A 161 2.06 -20.98 2.00
N HIS A 162 0.92 -20.36 1.67
CA HIS A 162 0.79 -19.26 0.72
C HIS A 162 -0.11 -18.18 1.33
N VAL A 163 -0.13 -17.00 0.74
CA VAL A 163 -0.95 -15.89 1.18
C VAL A 163 -2.15 -15.69 0.26
N ASN A 164 -3.23 -15.17 0.83
CA ASN A 164 -4.39 -14.66 0.09
C ASN A 164 -4.42 -13.14 0.22
N PHE A 165 -3.92 -12.43 -0.81
CA PHE A 165 -3.94 -10.97 -0.80
C PHE A 165 -5.37 -10.48 -0.64
N SER A 166 -5.59 -9.63 0.37
CA SER A 166 -6.91 -9.06 0.66
C SER A 166 -6.76 -7.65 1.22
N ARG A 167 -7.43 -6.70 0.60
CA ARG A 167 -7.52 -5.31 1.07
C ARG A 167 -8.27 -5.21 2.40
N THR A 168 -9.20 -6.15 2.66
CA THR A 168 -9.95 -6.25 3.91
C THR A 168 -9.03 -6.31 5.13
N ASN A 169 -7.85 -6.92 4.99
CA ASN A 169 -6.86 -6.99 6.07
C ASN A 169 -6.41 -5.60 6.54
N TYR A 170 -6.11 -4.71 5.59
CA TYR A 170 -5.61 -3.36 5.93
C TYR A 170 -6.74 -2.41 6.34
N LEU A 171 -7.95 -2.64 5.85
CA LEU A 171 -9.14 -1.98 6.38
C LEU A 171 -9.31 -2.30 7.87
N LEU A 172 -9.24 -3.58 8.25
CA LEU A 172 -9.32 -4.03 9.64
C LEU A 172 -8.16 -3.51 10.50
N LEU A 173 -6.93 -3.44 9.96
CA LEU A 173 -5.79 -2.84 10.68
C LEU A 173 -6.03 -1.35 10.97
N GLY A 174 -6.70 -0.62 10.07
CA GLY A 174 -7.15 0.75 10.34
C GLY A 174 -8.13 0.84 11.50
N GLU A 175 -9.11 -0.07 11.56
CA GLU A 175 -10.07 -0.16 12.68
C GLU A 175 -9.37 -0.54 14.00
N VAL A 176 -8.43 -1.49 13.96
CA VAL A 176 -7.61 -1.85 15.13
C VAL A 176 -6.85 -0.63 15.65
N LEU A 177 -6.17 0.10 14.79
CA LEU A 177 -5.44 1.32 15.18
C LEU A 177 -6.37 2.37 15.79
N THR A 178 -7.51 2.61 15.16
CA THR A 178 -8.51 3.56 15.67
C THR A 178 -9.05 3.16 17.05
N LYS A 179 -9.35 1.87 17.24
CA LYS A 179 -9.88 1.36 18.52
C LYS A 179 -8.83 1.33 19.62
N SER A 180 -7.62 0.88 19.32
CA SER A 180 -6.54 0.77 20.32
C SER A 180 -6.01 2.13 20.78
N THR A 181 -6.09 3.16 19.93
CA THR A 181 -5.54 4.49 20.25
C THR A 181 -6.60 5.53 20.62
N GLY A 182 -7.87 5.29 20.29
CA GLY A 182 -8.96 6.27 20.43
C GLY A 182 -8.89 7.44 19.44
N MET A 183 -8.01 7.38 18.44
CA MET A 183 -7.80 8.42 17.43
C MET A 183 -8.30 7.95 16.05
N SER A 184 -8.79 8.88 15.23
CA SER A 184 -9.08 8.57 13.82
C SER A 184 -7.80 8.26 13.04
N PHE A 185 -7.92 7.49 11.94
CA PHE A 185 -6.77 7.06 11.15
C PHE A 185 -5.97 8.24 10.59
N ASP A 186 -6.65 9.28 10.11
CA ASP A 186 -6.02 10.51 9.59
C ASP A 186 -5.24 11.27 10.67
N ALA A 187 -5.83 11.42 11.86
CA ALA A 187 -5.15 12.05 13.00
C ALA A 187 -3.91 11.25 13.45
N LEU A 188 -3.99 9.91 13.42
CA LEU A 188 -2.85 9.05 13.73
C LEU A 188 -1.72 9.21 12.71
N VAL A 189 -2.04 9.19 11.41
CA VAL A 189 -1.05 9.38 10.34
C VAL A 189 -0.37 10.74 10.49
N ASP A 190 -1.15 11.80 10.77
CA ASP A 190 -0.57 13.13 10.97
C ASP A 190 0.38 13.15 12.18
N LEU A 191 -0.11 12.72 13.34
CA LEU A 191 0.66 12.77 14.59
C LEU A 191 1.91 11.87 14.57
N ARG A 192 1.82 10.69 13.96
CA ARG A 192 2.84 9.64 14.10
C ARG A 192 3.82 9.60 12.93
N ILE A 193 3.46 10.14 11.78
CA ILE A 193 4.25 10.04 10.54
C ILE A 193 4.49 11.43 9.93
N ILE A 194 3.43 12.16 9.59
CA ILE A 194 3.54 13.39 8.80
C ILE A 194 4.29 14.47 9.57
N SER A 195 3.83 14.79 10.78
CA SER A 195 4.42 15.81 11.63
C SER A 195 5.87 15.48 12.04
N PRO A 196 6.21 14.25 12.51
CA PRO A 196 7.59 13.90 12.87
C PRO A 196 8.57 13.94 11.69
N LEU A 197 8.14 13.55 10.49
CA LEU A 197 9.00 13.55 9.30
C LEU A 197 8.92 14.88 8.51
N GLY A 198 8.06 15.80 8.90
CA GLY A 198 7.88 17.09 8.23
C GLY A 198 7.36 16.98 6.79
N LEU A 199 6.54 15.98 6.49
CA LEU A 199 5.99 15.76 5.15
C LEU A 199 5.01 16.88 4.79
N LYS A 200 5.19 17.51 3.64
CA LYS A 200 4.44 18.72 3.27
C LYS A 200 3.27 18.48 2.32
N ARG A 201 3.29 17.35 1.61
CA ARG A 201 2.32 17.01 0.57
C ARG A 201 1.62 15.67 0.86
N THR A 202 1.66 15.24 2.15
CA THR A 202 1.08 13.97 2.59
C THR A 202 -0.10 14.21 3.52
N TYR A 203 -1.21 13.53 3.27
CA TYR A 203 -2.41 13.55 4.13
C TYR A 203 -3.32 12.35 3.79
N VAL A 204 -4.23 12.00 4.69
CA VAL A 204 -5.29 11.02 4.40
C VAL A 204 -6.44 11.73 3.71
N PHE A 205 -6.86 11.25 2.55
CA PHE A 205 -7.97 11.81 1.79
C PHE A 205 -9.30 11.40 2.44
N THR A 206 -10.00 12.37 2.98
CA THR A 206 -11.34 12.23 3.58
C THR A 206 -12.37 13.00 2.76
N ARG A 207 -13.64 12.96 3.18
CA ARG A 207 -14.72 13.73 2.54
C ARG A 207 -14.45 15.24 2.54
N ASP A 208 -13.71 15.73 3.52
CA ASP A 208 -13.38 17.15 3.66
C ASP A 208 -12.42 17.65 2.56
N TYR A 209 -11.86 16.74 1.78
CA TYR A 209 -10.93 17.03 0.68
C TYR A 209 -11.50 16.79 -0.72
N TYR A 210 -12.80 16.57 -0.87
CA TYR A 210 -13.42 16.33 -2.20
C TYR A 210 -13.15 17.44 -3.21
N ASP A 211 -13.16 18.69 -2.78
CA ASP A 211 -12.84 19.88 -3.57
C ASP A 211 -11.38 19.90 -4.07
N ARG A 212 -10.46 19.23 -3.35
CA ARG A 212 -9.05 19.15 -3.70
C ARG A 212 -8.72 18.00 -4.66
N TYR A 213 -9.68 17.14 -5.00
CA TYR A 213 -9.43 15.99 -5.86
C TYR A 213 -8.79 16.37 -7.20
N PHE A 214 -9.22 17.46 -7.80
CA PHE A 214 -8.70 17.95 -9.09
C PHE A 214 -7.29 18.55 -9.01
N SER A 215 -6.78 18.80 -7.82
CA SER A 215 -5.38 19.23 -7.63
C SER A 215 -4.40 18.06 -7.60
N LEU A 216 -4.90 16.83 -7.57
CA LEU A 216 -4.08 15.62 -7.59
C LEU A 216 -3.63 15.28 -9.01
N ALA A 217 -2.51 14.55 -9.11
CA ALA A 217 -2.15 13.92 -10.37
C ALA A 217 -3.25 12.95 -10.81
N PRO A 218 -3.82 13.10 -12.02
CA PRO A 218 -4.93 12.26 -12.45
C PRO A 218 -4.49 10.82 -12.67
N VAL A 219 -5.30 9.86 -12.21
CA VAL A 219 -5.17 8.45 -12.59
C VAL A 219 -6.03 8.20 -13.81
N THR A 220 -5.51 7.51 -14.83
CA THR A 220 -6.23 7.21 -16.06
C THR A 220 -6.56 5.72 -16.20
N ASN A 221 -7.74 5.41 -16.72
CA ASN A 221 -8.11 4.09 -17.21
C ASN A 221 -8.11 4.13 -18.75
N GLY A 222 -7.08 3.56 -19.37
CA GLY A 222 -6.79 3.83 -20.77
C GLY A 222 -6.46 5.31 -21.01
N ALA A 223 -7.24 6.00 -21.86
CA ALA A 223 -7.11 7.44 -22.09
C ALA A 223 -8.01 8.31 -21.20
N THR A 224 -8.91 7.70 -20.43
CA THR A 224 -9.94 8.42 -19.66
C THR A 224 -9.46 8.67 -18.22
N PRO A 225 -9.39 9.93 -17.76
CA PRO A 225 -9.15 10.22 -16.33
C PRO A 225 -10.26 9.65 -15.46
N LEU A 226 -9.89 9.01 -14.36
CA LEU A 226 -10.83 8.57 -13.34
C LEU A 226 -11.19 9.75 -12.43
N HIS A 227 -12.47 9.89 -12.14
CA HIS A 227 -12.97 10.85 -11.17
C HIS A 227 -13.65 10.07 -10.04
N ILE A 228 -12.92 9.78 -8.97
CA ILE A 228 -13.32 8.85 -7.92
C ILE A 228 -13.07 9.40 -6.50
N PRO A 229 -13.43 10.66 -6.17
CA PRO A 229 -13.16 11.20 -4.83
C PRO A 229 -13.87 10.44 -3.71
N GLN A 230 -15.10 9.95 -3.93
CA GLN A 230 -15.84 9.21 -2.92
C GLN A 230 -15.19 7.84 -2.64
N ALA A 231 -14.81 7.12 -3.71
CA ALA A 231 -14.10 5.86 -3.59
C ALA A 231 -12.75 6.06 -2.90
N LEU A 232 -12.00 7.10 -3.28
CA LEU A 232 -10.70 7.40 -2.69
C LEU A 232 -10.79 7.60 -1.18
N ALA A 233 -11.76 8.38 -0.69
CA ALA A 233 -11.99 8.56 0.74
C ALA A 233 -12.43 7.27 1.45
N SER A 234 -13.11 6.36 0.74
CA SER A 234 -13.61 5.10 1.31
C SER A 234 -12.54 4.03 1.52
N PHE A 235 -11.37 4.14 0.87
CA PHE A 235 -10.29 3.16 1.04
C PHE A 235 -9.63 3.21 2.44
N GLY A 236 -9.67 4.34 3.15
CA GLY A 236 -9.11 4.46 4.49
C GLY A 236 -7.65 3.97 4.58
N ALA A 237 -7.37 3.11 5.56
CA ALA A 237 -6.03 2.57 5.84
C ALA A 237 -5.47 1.65 4.73
N ASP A 238 -6.29 1.19 3.80
CA ASP A 238 -5.85 0.36 2.66
C ASP A 238 -5.39 1.18 1.45
N GLY A 239 -5.86 2.46 1.30
CA GLY A 239 -5.57 3.14 0.04
C GLY A 239 -5.84 4.64 -0.04
N ALA A 240 -6.25 5.31 1.05
CA ALA A 240 -6.69 6.70 1.00
C ALA A 240 -5.57 7.75 1.17
N LEU A 241 -4.31 7.37 1.29
CA LEU A 241 -3.25 8.37 1.42
C LEU A 241 -2.98 9.10 0.09
N ILE A 242 -2.82 10.41 0.24
CA ILE A 242 -2.23 11.30 -0.76
C ILE A 242 -0.81 11.60 -0.32
N SER A 243 0.12 11.61 -1.26
CA SER A 243 1.49 12.06 -1.01
C SER A 243 2.15 12.52 -2.32
N SER A 244 3.32 13.10 -2.26
CA SER A 244 4.19 13.34 -3.40
C SER A 244 5.24 12.23 -3.53
N ALA A 245 5.92 12.14 -4.67
CA ALA A 245 7.03 11.18 -4.82
C ALA A 245 8.15 11.47 -3.82
N ALA A 246 8.47 12.74 -3.60
CA ALA A 246 9.49 13.17 -2.65
C ALA A 246 9.11 12.82 -1.20
N ASP A 247 7.89 13.12 -0.77
CA ASP A 247 7.41 12.81 0.59
C ASP A 247 7.32 11.30 0.82
N THR A 248 6.88 10.52 -0.19
CA THR A 248 6.82 9.06 -0.10
C THR A 248 8.22 8.47 0.13
N VAL A 249 9.22 8.96 -0.58
CA VAL A 249 10.62 8.52 -0.37
C VAL A 249 11.16 9.00 0.97
N ALA A 250 10.80 10.21 1.42
CA ALA A 250 11.16 10.69 2.76
C ALA A 250 10.55 9.80 3.86
N PHE A 251 9.28 9.37 3.71
CA PHE A 251 8.64 8.40 4.59
C PHE A 251 9.40 7.05 4.60
N LEU A 252 9.72 6.48 3.44
CA LEU A 252 10.45 5.21 3.35
C LEU A 252 11.81 5.28 4.02
N ARG A 253 12.52 6.39 3.86
CA ARG A 253 13.80 6.63 4.55
C ARG A 253 13.62 6.74 6.07
N GLY A 254 12.57 7.45 6.53
CA GLY A 254 12.23 7.52 7.96
C GLY A 254 11.94 6.13 8.53
N PHE A 255 11.23 5.29 7.79
CA PHE A 255 10.98 3.89 8.15
C PHE A 255 12.28 3.08 8.19
N TRP A 256 13.12 3.16 7.16
CA TRP A 256 14.42 2.48 7.09
C TRP A 256 15.36 2.88 8.24
N ASN A 257 15.40 4.15 8.59
CA ASN A 257 16.32 4.68 9.60
C ASN A 257 15.80 4.52 11.04
N GLY A 258 14.64 3.88 11.25
CA GLY A 258 14.09 3.64 12.58
C GLY A 258 13.39 4.86 13.21
N ALA A 259 13.08 5.89 12.44
CA ALA A 259 12.39 7.09 12.96
C ALA A 259 10.89 6.84 13.27
N LEU A 260 10.30 5.79 12.71
CA LEU A 260 8.88 5.47 12.85
C LEU A 260 8.61 4.26 13.75
N CYS A 261 9.45 3.24 13.70
CA CYS A 261 9.42 2.02 14.51
C CYS A 261 10.84 1.48 14.66
N ASP A 262 11.05 0.49 15.51
CA ASP A 262 12.38 -0.09 15.72
C ASP A 262 12.94 -0.67 14.41
N LYS A 263 14.22 -0.38 14.16
CA LYS A 263 14.91 -0.81 12.94
C LYS A 263 15.01 -2.34 12.81
N SER A 264 14.96 -3.08 13.90
CA SER A 264 14.98 -4.55 13.90
C SER A 264 13.79 -5.15 13.13
N TRP A 265 12.69 -4.42 12.98
CA TRP A 265 11.56 -4.86 12.16
C TRP A 265 11.93 -5.10 10.69
N LEU A 266 12.97 -4.45 10.16
CA LEU A 266 13.41 -4.67 8.78
C LEU A 266 13.78 -6.13 8.50
N GLU A 267 14.37 -6.83 9.47
CA GLU A 267 14.64 -8.27 9.36
C GLU A 267 13.35 -9.08 9.36
N THR A 268 12.43 -8.79 10.28
CA THR A 268 11.14 -9.50 10.40
C THR A 268 10.26 -9.32 9.16
N ILE A 269 10.11 -8.08 8.66
CA ILE A 269 9.25 -7.78 7.51
C ILE A 269 9.79 -8.33 6.19
N THR A 270 11.06 -8.72 6.14
CA THR A 270 11.69 -9.26 4.94
C THR A 270 11.99 -10.77 5.03
N ALA A 271 11.86 -11.33 6.24
CA ALA A 271 12.05 -12.75 6.47
C ALA A 271 10.91 -13.60 5.84
N HIS A 272 11.27 -14.76 5.33
CA HIS A 272 10.35 -15.82 4.94
C HIS A 272 9.16 -15.38 4.05
N PRO A 273 9.39 -14.74 2.89
CA PRO A 273 8.29 -14.35 2.01
C PRO A 273 7.53 -15.57 1.49
N LEU A 274 6.20 -15.52 1.59
CA LEU A 274 5.32 -16.58 1.14
C LEU A 274 4.78 -16.27 -0.27
N ARG A 275 4.58 -17.33 -1.06
CA ARG A 275 4.04 -17.21 -2.42
C ARG A 275 2.60 -16.68 -2.40
N SER A 276 2.29 -15.84 -3.39
CA SER A 276 0.94 -15.35 -3.69
C SER A 276 0.58 -15.73 -5.13
N SER A 277 -0.69 -16.02 -5.39
CA SER A 277 -1.20 -16.26 -6.74
C SER A 277 -1.43 -14.97 -7.52
N THR A 278 -1.59 -13.83 -6.84
CA THR A 278 -2.03 -12.56 -7.42
C THR A 278 -1.04 -11.42 -7.27
N ALA A 279 -0.01 -11.59 -6.42
CA ALA A 279 0.99 -10.58 -6.09
C ALA A 279 2.39 -11.20 -6.11
N PRO A 280 3.47 -10.39 -6.10
CA PRO A 280 4.80 -10.87 -5.72
C PRO A 280 4.77 -11.55 -4.34
N PRO A 281 5.77 -12.37 -3.99
CA PRO A 281 5.85 -12.97 -2.66
C PRO A 281 5.66 -11.91 -1.56
N LEU A 282 4.88 -12.23 -0.55
CA LEU A 282 4.52 -11.35 0.56
C LEU A 282 5.17 -11.82 1.85
N SER A 283 5.68 -10.90 2.62
CA SER A 283 6.09 -11.09 4.01
C SER A 283 5.22 -10.23 4.93
N VAL A 284 5.66 -9.90 6.12
CA VAL A 284 4.91 -9.07 7.06
C VAL A 284 4.84 -7.63 6.53
N GLY A 285 3.71 -7.27 5.95
CA GLY A 285 3.42 -5.90 5.51
C GLY A 285 4.05 -5.46 4.19
N VAL A 286 4.87 -6.27 3.52
CA VAL A 286 5.54 -5.89 2.28
C VAL A 286 5.54 -7.02 1.25
N MET A 287 5.59 -6.64 -0.03
CA MET A 287 5.93 -7.52 -1.14
C MET A 287 7.45 -7.59 -1.27
N ILE A 288 7.98 -8.78 -1.50
CA ILE A 288 9.41 -8.98 -1.73
C ILE A 288 9.63 -9.24 -3.22
N ALA A 289 10.37 -8.36 -3.87
CA ALA A 289 10.75 -8.51 -5.27
C ALA A 289 12.27 -8.72 -5.40
N PRO A 290 12.72 -9.67 -6.23
CA PRO A 290 14.14 -9.81 -6.51
C PRO A 290 14.66 -8.54 -7.18
N LEU A 291 15.82 -8.07 -6.74
CA LEU A 291 16.52 -6.94 -7.34
C LEU A 291 17.91 -7.42 -7.82
N PRO A 292 18.23 -7.26 -9.11
CA PRO A 292 19.55 -7.66 -9.64
C PRO A 292 20.69 -7.06 -8.83
N GLY A 293 21.70 -7.88 -8.54
CA GLY A 293 22.88 -7.45 -7.78
C GLY A 293 22.70 -7.41 -6.25
N THR A 294 21.53 -7.82 -5.72
CA THR A 294 21.29 -7.89 -4.28
C THR A 294 20.95 -9.31 -3.83
N SER A 295 21.29 -9.64 -2.58
CA SER A 295 20.95 -10.92 -1.96
C SER A 295 19.57 -10.91 -1.28
N THR A 296 19.10 -9.73 -0.85
CA THR A 296 17.88 -9.56 -0.03
C THR A 296 16.68 -9.01 -0.80
N GLY A 297 16.93 -8.39 -1.97
CA GLY A 297 15.88 -7.86 -2.83
C GLY A 297 15.31 -6.51 -2.37
N LEU A 298 14.09 -6.24 -2.82
CA LEU A 298 13.35 -5.00 -2.63
C LEU A 298 12.09 -5.28 -1.79
N GLY A 299 11.98 -4.66 -0.62
CA GLY A 299 10.73 -4.57 0.14
C GLY A 299 9.85 -3.46 -0.43
N ALA A 300 8.66 -3.78 -0.93
CA ALA A 300 7.86 -2.83 -1.68
C ALA A 300 6.37 -2.95 -1.45
N GLN A 301 5.65 -1.87 -1.78
CA GLN A 301 4.21 -1.86 -2.01
C GLN A 301 3.92 -1.29 -3.40
N ALA A 302 2.85 -1.78 -4.02
CA ALA A 302 2.40 -1.35 -5.32
C ALA A 302 0.88 -1.29 -5.40
N ASP A 303 0.39 -0.55 -6.40
CA ASP A 303 -1.04 -0.45 -6.70
C ASP A 303 -1.29 -0.58 -8.20
N PRO A 304 -2.41 -1.21 -8.61
CA PRO A 304 -2.80 -1.27 -10.01
C PRO A 304 -2.96 0.08 -10.72
N THR A 305 -3.00 1.19 -10.01
CA THR A 305 -2.99 2.54 -10.61
C THR A 305 -1.63 2.97 -11.16
N GLY A 306 -0.68 2.04 -11.22
CA GLY A 306 0.65 2.28 -11.77
C GLY A 306 1.62 2.96 -10.82
N ILE A 307 1.38 2.82 -9.51
CA ILE A 307 2.24 3.34 -8.45
C ILE A 307 2.95 2.19 -7.76
N ALA A 308 4.24 2.36 -7.52
CA ALA A 308 5.02 1.48 -6.66
C ALA A 308 6.09 2.26 -5.90
N ALA A 309 6.33 1.85 -4.66
CA ALA A 309 7.36 2.41 -3.80
C ALA A 309 8.03 1.31 -3.00
N GLY A 310 9.32 1.46 -2.70
CA GLY A 310 10.04 0.42 -1.99
C GLY A 310 11.43 0.82 -1.54
N ILE A 311 12.03 -0.09 -0.80
CA ILE A 311 13.34 0.04 -0.14
C ILE A 311 14.22 -1.12 -0.59
N ASN A 312 15.40 -0.82 -1.09
CA ASN A 312 16.45 -1.82 -1.24
C ASN A 312 16.92 -2.25 0.16
N ILE A 313 16.60 -3.50 0.52
CA ILE A 313 16.83 -4.02 1.88
C ILE A 313 18.32 -4.04 2.26
N GLN A 314 19.20 -4.12 1.28
CA GLN A 314 20.66 -4.19 1.52
C GLN A 314 21.30 -2.81 1.68
N THR A 315 20.85 -1.82 0.88
CA THR A 315 21.51 -0.52 0.79
C THR A 315 20.73 0.63 1.43
N GLY A 316 19.44 0.42 1.73
CA GLY A 316 18.56 1.49 2.22
C GLY A 316 18.15 2.52 1.15
N VAL A 317 18.52 2.30 -0.11
CA VAL A 317 18.04 3.16 -1.21
C VAL A 317 16.53 3.04 -1.31
N CYS A 318 15.83 4.17 -1.28
CA CYS A 318 14.39 4.28 -1.34
C CYS A 318 13.94 4.86 -2.66
N ALA A 319 12.90 4.30 -3.25
CA ALA A 319 12.37 4.74 -4.53
C ALA A 319 10.84 4.75 -4.56
N MET A 320 10.30 5.67 -5.37
CA MET A 320 8.91 5.68 -5.77
C MET A 320 8.83 5.98 -7.27
N VAL A 321 7.95 5.27 -7.97
CA VAL A 321 7.61 5.53 -9.37
C VAL A 321 6.10 5.51 -9.56
N SER A 322 5.59 6.40 -10.41
CA SER A 322 4.19 6.43 -10.82
C SER A 322 4.03 6.69 -12.30
N THR A 323 3.22 5.86 -12.95
CA THR A 323 2.77 6.04 -14.33
C THR A 323 1.35 6.60 -14.41
N HIS A 324 0.66 6.72 -13.28
CA HIS A 324 -0.72 7.23 -13.17
C HIS A 324 -1.73 6.53 -14.09
N ARG A 325 -1.50 5.26 -14.40
CA ARG A 325 -2.34 4.49 -15.33
C ARG A 325 -2.81 3.21 -14.67
N VAL A 326 -4.12 2.95 -14.72
CA VAL A 326 -4.69 1.66 -14.31
C VAL A 326 -4.10 0.53 -15.15
N GLY A 327 -3.53 -0.44 -14.49
CA GLY A 327 -2.87 -1.60 -15.07
C GLY A 327 -2.94 -2.79 -14.13
N THR A 328 -1.79 -3.40 -13.89
CA THR A 328 -1.65 -4.52 -12.95
C THR A 328 -0.64 -4.19 -11.84
N LEU A 329 -0.82 -4.78 -10.68
CA LEU A 329 0.11 -4.68 -9.57
C LEU A 329 1.52 -5.14 -9.98
N GLN A 330 1.61 -6.25 -10.72
CA GLN A 330 2.87 -6.77 -11.24
C GLN A 330 3.54 -5.78 -12.21
N GLY A 331 2.75 -5.05 -13.01
CA GLY A 331 3.27 -4.01 -13.93
C GLY A 331 3.93 -2.87 -13.15
N ALA A 332 3.26 -2.33 -12.14
CA ALA A 332 3.81 -1.27 -11.29
C ALA A 332 5.08 -1.74 -10.54
N MET A 333 5.07 -2.98 -10.03
CA MET A 333 6.26 -3.56 -9.38
C MET A 333 7.44 -3.71 -10.35
N LYS A 334 7.20 -4.17 -11.59
CA LYS A 334 8.25 -4.27 -12.61
C LYS A 334 8.87 -2.91 -12.95
N ASP A 335 8.06 -1.85 -12.97
CA ASP A 335 8.55 -0.50 -13.20
C ASP A 335 9.47 -0.04 -12.06
N LEU A 336 9.10 -0.31 -10.81
CA LEU A 336 9.95 0.00 -9.65
C LEU A 336 11.27 -0.79 -9.67
N VAL A 337 11.21 -2.11 -9.89
CA VAL A 337 12.42 -2.96 -9.95
C VAL A 337 13.35 -2.50 -11.08
N ALA A 338 12.81 -2.17 -12.26
CA ALA A 338 13.60 -1.68 -13.38
C ALA A 338 14.26 -0.33 -13.09
N LEU A 339 13.57 0.58 -12.39
CA LEU A 339 14.16 1.85 -11.93
C LEU A 339 15.31 1.61 -10.95
N MET A 340 15.07 0.78 -9.93
CA MET A 340 16.03 0.48 -8.87
C MET A 340 17.28 -0.27 -9.37
N ALA A 341 17.16 -1.01 -10.48
CA ALA A 341 18.30 -1.71 -11.09
C ALA A 341 19.23 -0.79 -11.93
N ILE A 342 18.82 0.47 -12.16
CA ILE A 342 19.57 1.45 -12.96
C ILE A 342 20.28 2.46 -12.03
N VAL A 343 19.75 2.67 -10.85
CA VAL A 343 20.24 3.63 -9.86
C VAL A 343 21.24 2.97 -8.91
#